data_0db613c74fc02051f5d062db4b57e2f2
#
_entry.id   0db613c74fc02051f5d062db4b57e2f2
#
_cell.length_a   1.000
_cell.length_b   1.000
_cell.length_c   1.000
_cell.angle_alpha   90.00
_cell.angle_beta   90.00
_cell.angle_gamma   90.00
#
_symmetry.space_group_name_H-M   'P 1'
#
loop_
_entity.id
_entity.type
_entity.pdbx_description
1 polymer ?
#
loop_
_entity_poly.entity_id
_entity_poly.type
_entity_poly.pdbx_seq_one_letter_code
_entity_poly.pdbx_strand_id
1 'polypeptide(L)'
;EPYRRQRQMCIRDSPYKPKVNFRIAHTKNSILLHFKVKEASVRARYGTDNGSVWTDSCVEFFSIPAGDGVYYNIECNCIGTILIGVGPTRNGREHAPKEVTDLVQRWSSLGDTPFEERVEETDWEVALIIPYAVFFKHQIESLDEKEIKANFYKCGDELQTPHFLSWNPIKIENPDFHRPDFFGTLEFE
;
A
#
# COMPACT_ATOMS: atom_id res chain seq x y z
N GLU A 1 6.32 0.21 24.04
CA GLU A 1 6.88 0.06 22.69
C GLU A 1 5.75 -0.26 21.73
N PRO A 2 5.67 0.39 20.55
CA PRO A 2 4.65 0.04 19.56
C PRO A 2 4.85 -1.40 19.11
N TYR A 3 3.80 -2.19 19.14
CA TYR A 3 3.83 -3.60 18.76
C TYR A 3 4.19 -3.75 17.28
N ARG A 4 5.30 -4.43 16.97
CA ARG A 4 5.80 -4.62 15.61
C ARG A 4 5.56 -6.06 15.16
N ARG A 5 4.54 -6.30 14.37
CA ARG A 5 4.46 -7.56 13.60
C ARG A 5 5.14 -7.41 12.26
N GLN A 6 6.22 -8.15 12.05
CA GLN A 6 6.80 -8.34 10.71
C GLN A 6 6.06 -9.48 10.02
N ARG A 7 5.54 -9.23 8.82
CA ARG A 7 4.86 -10.26 8.03
C ARG A 7 5.44 -10.34 6.63
N GLN A 8 5.50 -11.56 6.11
CA GLN A 8 5.91 -11.86 4.74
C GLN A 8 4.65 -12.02 3.89
N MET A 9 4.65 -11.42 2.71
CA MET A 9 3.59 -11.59 1.73
C MET A 9 3.74 -12.95 1.02
N CYS A 10 2.62 -13.64 0.85
CA CYS A 10 2.52 -14.89 0.10
C CYS A 10 1.62 -14.70 -1.10
N ILE A 11 1.92 -15.38 -2.21
CA ILE A 11 1.20 -15.24 -3.47
C ILE A 11 0.54 -16.50 -3.90
N ARG A 12 -0.50 -16.28 -4.72
CA ARG A 12 -1.09 -17.25 -5.62
C ARG A 12 -0.68 -16.92 -7.07
N ASP A 13 -0.10 -17.90 -7.76
CA ASP A 13 -0.04 -18.02 -9.23
C ASP A 13 0.90 -17.14 -10.08
N SER A 14 1.72 -16.26 -9.52
CA SER A 14 2.80 -15.68 -10.32
C SER A 14 4.05 -16.58 -10.25
N PRO A 15 4.68 -16.95 -11.38
CA PRO A 15 5.94 -17.70 -11.39
C PRO A 15 7.09 -16.88 -10.76
N TYR A 16 6.99 -15.56 -10.77
CA TYR A 16 7.92 -14.64 -10.15
C TYR A 16 7.34 -14.04 -8.87
N LYS A 17 8.13 -14.09 -7.79
CA LYS A 17 7.73 -13.65 -6.46
C LYS A 17 8.83 -12.80 -5.83
N PRO A 18 8.74 -11.47 -5.89
CA PRO A 18 9.64 -10.62 -5.13
C PRO A 18 9.52 -10.90 -3.63
N LYS A 19 10.61 -10.70 -2.90
CA LYS A 19 10.60 -10.79 -1.44
C LYS A 19 10.09 -9.49 -0.88
N VAL A 20 8.97 -9.54 -0.15
CA VAL A 20 8.34 -8.37 0.47
C VAL A 20 8.13 -8.61 1.96
N ASN A 21 8.60 -7.69 2.76
CA ASN A 21 8.32 -7.64 4.19
C ASN A 21 7.71 -6.27 4.50
N PHE A 22 6.75 -6.23 5.41
CA PHE A 22 6.24 -4.97 5.91
C PHE A 22 6.16 -4.97 7.43
N ARG A 23 6.16 -3.77 8.00
CA ARG A 23 5.92 -3.50 9.41
C ARG A 23 4.88 -2.42 9.52
N ILE A 24 3.94 -2.59 10.44
CA ILE A 24 2.93 -1.61 10.76
C ILE A 24 2.93 -1.34 12.26
N ALA A 25 2.73 -0.10 12.62
CA ALA A 25 2.53 0.37 13.99
C ALA A 25 1.57 1.55 13.95
N HIS A 26 1.14 2.04 15.10
CA HIS A 26 0.35 3.25 15.19
C HIS A 26 0.81 4.16 16.32
N THR A 27 0.36 5.38 16.26
CA THR A 27 0.45 6.39 17.32
C THR A 27 -0.96 6.89 17.64
N LYS A 28 -1.10 7.87 18.50
CA LYS A 28 -2.40 8.48 18.83
C LYS A 28 -3.18 8.99 17.60
N ASN A 29 -2.49 9.34 16.52
CA ASN A 29 -3.08 10.04 15.37
C ASN A 29 -2.59 9.58 14.00
N SER A 30 -1.77 8.54 13.94
CA SER A 30 -1.15 8.11 12.68
C SER A 30 -0.90 6.60 12.64
N ILE A 31 -0.96 6.04 11.43
CA ILE A 31 -0.41 4.73 11.12
C ILE A 31 1.03 4.93 10.62
N LEU A 32 1.94 4.10 11.10
CA LEU A 32 3.33 4.02 10.65
C LEU A 32 3.48 2.76 9.82
N LEU A 33 3.88 2.88 8.57
CA LEU A 33 4.01 1.77 7.65
C LEU A 33 5.38 1.77 6.99
N HIS A 34 6.04 0.61 6.98
CA HIS A 34 7.33 0.43 6.35
C HIS A 34 7.33 -0.84 5.52
N PHE A 35 7.71 -0.73 4.25
CA PHE A 35 7.94 -1.86 3.36
C PHE A 35 9.42 -1.99 3.03
N LYS A 36 9.85 -3.24 2.93
CA LYS A 36 11.15 -3.63 2.40
C LYS A 36 10.95 -4.68 1.32
N VAL A 37 11.45 -4.37 0.13
CA VAL A 37 11.24 -5.15 -1.08
C VAL A 37 12.59 -5.51 -1.69
N LYS A 38 12.69 -6.75 -2.19
CA LYS A 38 13.78 -7.20 -3.05
C LYS A 38 13.18 -7.81 -4.31
N GLU A 39 13.46 -7.21 -5.45
CA GLU A 39 12.90 -7.62 -6.75
C GLU A 39 13.93 -7.57 -7.88
N ALA A 40 13.63 -8.29 -8.98
CA ALA A 40 14.55 -8.48 -10.10
C ALA A 40 14.62 -7.29 -11.06
N SER A 41 13.62 -6.41 -11.04
CA SER A 41 13.64 -5.13 -11.76
C SER A 41 12.84 -4.10 -10.97
N VAL A 42 13.19 -2.83 -11.15
CA VAL A 42 12.56 -1.71 -10.45
C VAL A 42 12.28 -0.57 -11.40
N ARG A 43 11.10 0.05 -11.28
CA ARG A 43 10.65 1.19 -12.07
C ARG A 43 9.87 2.19 -11.23
N ALA A 44 10.03 3.48 -11.56
CA ALA A 44 9.24 4.58 -11.01
C ALA A 44 9.07 5.69 -12.05
N ARG A 45 8.06 5.58 -12.91
CA ARG A 45 7.76 6.61 -13.93
C ARG A 45 6.91 7.73 -13.36
N TYR A 46 6.06 7.43 -12.40
CA TYR A 46 5.11 8.38 -11.84
C TYR A 46 5.74 9.13 -10.66
N GLY A 47 5.96 10.44 -10.83
CA GLY A 47 6.47 11.35 -9.81
C GLY A 47 5.43 12.36 -9.30
N THR A 48 4.17 12.24 -9.73
CA THR A 48 3.06 13.08 -9.29
C THR A 48 1.99 12.22 -8.63
N ASP A 49 1.54 12.66 -7.46
CA ASP A 49 0.51 11.95 -6.69
C ASP A 49 -0.78 11.76 -7.49
N ASN A 50 -1.48 10.67 -7.16
CA ASN A 50 -2.66 10.18 -7.87
C ASN A 50 -2.41 9.78 -9.33
N GLY A 51 -1.15 9.65 -9.75
CA GLY A 51 -0.77 8.99 -10.99
C GLY A 51 -0.90 7.47 -10.90
N SER A 52 -0.67 6.78 -12.01
CA SER A 52 -0.84 5.31 -12.11
C SER A 52 0.33 4.55 -11.46
N VAL A 53 0.57 4.80 -10.16
CA VAL A 53 1.72 4.26 -9.40
C VAL A 53 1.74 2.72 -9.33
N TRP A 54 0.58 2.05 -9.46
CA TRP A 54 0.46 0.59 -9.49
C TRP A 54 1.15 -0.05 -10.70
N THR A 55 1.40 0.71 -11.76
CA THR A 55 2.13 0.24 -12.92
C THR A 55 3.64 0.20 -12.70
N ASP A 56 4.14 0.94 -11.71
CA ASP A 56 5.52 0.96 -11.24
C ASP A 56 5.81 -0.17 -10.23
N SER A 57 7.03 -0.22 -9.70
CA SER A 57 7.34 -0.99 -8.48
C SER A 57 6.56 -0.42 -7.32
N CYS A 58 5.42 -1.03 -6.97
CA CYS A 58 4.43 -0.46 -6.07
C CYS A 58 4.13 -1.38 -4.89
N VAL A 59 3.91 -0.78 -3.72
CA VAL A 59 3.36 -1.42 -2.52
C VAL A 59 2.09 -0.70 -2.10
N GLU A 60 1.14 -1.45 -1.52
CA GLU A 60 -0.18 -0.90 -1.25
C GLU A 60 -0.71 -1.30 0.12
N PHE A 61 -1.49 -0.43 0.72
CA PHE A 61 -2.24 -0.64 1.95
C PHE A 61 -3.70 -0.27 1.73
N PHE A 62 -4.56 -1.28 1.74
CA PHE A 62 -6.01 -1.10 1.64
C PHE A 62 -6.65 -1.35 3.00
N SER A 63 -7.58 -0.49 3.44
CA SER A 63 -8.19 -0.61 4.76
C SER A 63 -9.61 -0.08 4.83
N ILE A 64 -10.42 -0.64 5.74
CA ILE A 64 -11.75 -0.15 6.13
C ILE A 64 -11.64 0.39 7.56
N PRO A 65 -11.24 1.66 7.75
CA PRO A 65 -10.94 2.17 9.09
C PRO A 65 -12.19 2.44 9.95
N ALA A 66 -13.35 2.68 9.33
CA ALA A 66 -14.61 3.00 10.01
C ALA A 66 -15.54 1.78 10.18
N GLY A 67 -15.21 0.63 9.58
CA GLY A 67 -16.04 -0.58 9.68
C GLY A 67 -17.36 -0.55 8.91
N ASP A 68 -17.57 0.43 8.03
CA ASP A 68 -18.80 0.68 7.29
C ASP A 68 -18.82 0.10 5.86
N GLY A 69 -17.76 -0.61 5.47
CA GLY A 69 -17.58 -1.20 4.14
C GLY A 69 -16.94 -0.27 3.11
N VAL A 70 -16.74 1.00 3.44
CA VAL A 70 -15.99 1.94 2.58
C VAL A 70 -14.50 1.76 2.84
N TYR A 71 -13.73 1.44 1.80
CA TYR A 71 -12.29 1.23 1.96
C TYR A 71 -11.45 2.29 1.26
N TYR A 72 -10.28 2.53 1.83
CA TYR A 72 -9.21 3.33 1.23
C TYR A 72 -8.19 2.43 0.59
N ASN A 73 -7.67 2.84 -0.57
CA ASN A 73 -6.43 2.31 -1.15
C ASN A 73 -5.36 3.40 -1.06
N ILE A 74 -4.28 3.08 -0.38
CA ILE A 74 -3.07 3.90 -0.31
C ILE A 74 -1.99 3.10 -1.02
N GLU A 75 -1.60 3.56 -2.21
CA GLU A 75 -0.62 2.93 -3.08
C GLU A 75 0.62 3.81 -3.12
N CYS A 76 1.80 3.22 -3.09
CA CYS A 76 3.06 3.94 -3.04
C CYS A 76 4.09 3.25 -3.94
N ASN A 77 4.60 3.96 -4.94
CA ASN A 77 5.70 3.42 -5.72
C ASN A 77 7.04 3.53 -4.99
N CYS A 78 8.07 2.94 -5.55
CA CYS A 78 9.39 2.80 -4.92
C CYS A 78 10.15 4.12 -4.71
N ILE A 79 9.65 5.26 -5.19
CA ILE A 79 10.18 6.61 -4.93
C ILE A 79 9.28 7.45 -4.01
N GLY A 80 8.24 6.86 -3.44
CA GLY A 80 7.37 7.57 -2.49
C GLY A 80 6.22 8.37 -3.12
N THR A 81 5.99 8.28 -4.43
CA THR A 81 4.80 8.85 -5.06
C THR A 81 3.59 8.01 -4.66
N ILE A 82 2.50 8.65 -4.21
CA ILE A 82 1.32 7.95 -3.71
C ILE A 82 0.07 8.21 -4.54
N LEU A 83 -0.85 7.25 -4.48
CA LEU A 83 -2.24 7.40 -4.86
C LEU A 83 -3.10 7.05 -3.65
N ILE A 84 -4.10 7.89 -3.36
CA ILE A 84 -5.09 7.61 -2.32
C ILE A 84 -6.47 7.68 -2.94
N GLY A 85 -7.20 6.57 -2.87
CA GLY A 85 -8.58 6.48 -3.31
C GLY A 85 -9.51 6.01 -2.20
N VAL A 86 -10.79 6.35 -2.27
CA VAL A 86 -11.83 5.92 -1.33
C VAL A 86 -13.11 5.55 -2.08
N GLY A 87 -13.79 4.52 -1.61
CA GLY A 87 -15.10 4.10 -2.13
C GLY A 87 -15.44 2.68 -1.70
N PRO A 88 -16.69 2.26 -1.90
CA PRO A 88 -17.16 0.92 -1.51
C PRO A 88 -16.79 -0.17 -2.51
N THR A 89 -16.46 0.19 -3.75
CA THR A 89 -16.15 -0.75 -4.84
C THR A 89 -14.93 -0.29 -5.64
N ARG A 90 -14.46 -1.13 -6.56
CA ARG A 90 -13.36 -0.79 -7.46
C ARG A 90 -13.67 0.41 -8.36
N ASN A 91 -14.92 0.53 -8.82
CA ASN A 91 -15.33 1.60 -9.73
C ASN A 91 -15.87 2.82 -8.99
N GLY A 92 -15.75 4.02 -9.60
CA GLY A 92 -16.32 5.25 -9.03
C GLY A 92 -15.62 5.71 -7.75
N ARG A 93 -14.33 5.39 -7.61
CA ARG A 93 -13.53 5.82 -6.45
C ARG A 93 -13.22 7.30 -6.54
N GLU A 94 -13.25 7.97 -5.40
CA GLU A 94 -12.80 9.35 -5.27
C GLU A 94 -11.34 9.38 -4.87
N HIS A 95 -10.52 10.15 -5.61
CA HIS A 95 -9.13 10.37 -5.22
C HIS A 95 -9.04 11.45 -4.15
N ALA A 96 -8.11 11.27 -3.22
CA ALA A 96 -7.81 12.28 -2.22
C ALA A 96 -7.32 13.56 -2.88
N PRO A 97 -7.81 14.74 -2.46
CA PRO A 97 -7.26 15.99 -2.95
C PRO A 97 -5.82 16.19 -2.46
N LYS A 98 -5.09 17.12 -3.10
CA LYS A 98 -3.67 17.37 -2.80
C LYS A 98 -3.41 17.67 -1.32
N GLU A 99 -4.30 18.40 -0.69
CA GLU A 99 -4.20 18.77 0.73
C GLU A 99 -4.20 17.54 1.65
N VAL A 100 -4.80 16.45 1.21
CA VAL A 100 -4.82 15.17 1.94
C VAL A 100 -3.57 14.34 1.63
N THR A 101 -3.14 14.26 0.36
CA THR A 101 -1.91 13.53 0.01
C THR A 101 -0.68 14.18 0.64
N ASP A 102 -0.65 15.51 0.76
CA ASP A 102 0.42 16.26 1.41
C ASP A 102 0.58 15.98 2.93
N LEU A 103 -0.46 15.43 3.58
CA LEU A 103 -0.38 15.04 5.00
C LEU A 103 0.51 13.81 5.21
N VAL A 104 0.66 12.97 4.19
CA VAL A 104 1.46 11.75 4.30
C VAL A 104 2.94 12.09 4.25
N GLN A 105 3.65 11.87 5.36
CA GLN A 105 5.12 11.94 5.34
C GLN A 105 5.67 10.65 4.75
N ARG A 106 6.66 10.77 3.89
CA ARG A 106 7.20 9.65 3.10
C ARG A 106 8.71 9.72 2.99
N TRP A 107 9.31 8.56 3.01
CA TRP A 107 10.72 8.37 2.74
C TRP A 107 10.90 7.15 1.83
N SER A 108 11.84 7.23 0.91
CA SER A 108 12.27 6.13 0.05
C SER A 108 13.79 6.02 0.04
N SER A 109 14.28 4.78 -0.01
CA SER A 109 15.71 4.50 -0.16
C SER A 109 16.24 4.82 -1.56
N LEU A 110 15.35 4.93 -2.56
CA LEU A 110 15.71 5.24 -3.96
C LEU A 110 15.57 6.73 -4.31
N GLY A 111 15.27 7.58 -3.30
CA GLY A 111 15.01 9.00 -3.53
C GLY A 111 13.61 9.26 -4.07
N ASP A 112 13.42 10.40 -4.73
CA ASP A 112 12.12 10.92 -5.18
C ASP A 112 12.05 11.23 -6.69
N THR A 113 13.13 10.89 -7.42
CA THR A 113 13.25 11.21 -8.84
C THR A 113 12.77 10.05 -9.70
N PRO A 114 11.80 10.25 -10.62
CA PRO A 114 11.34 9.22 -11.54
C PRO A 114 12.46 8.64 -12.41
N PHE A 115 12.33 7.34 -12.72
CA PHE A 115 13.27 6.63 -13.59
C PHE A 115 12.58 5.49 -14.36
N GLU A 116 13.14 5.17 -15.53
CA GLU A 116 12.75 4.03 -16.35
C GLU A 116 13.15 2.71 -15.69
N GLU A 117 12.55 1.60 -16.13
CA GLU A 117 12.84 0.29 -15.58
C GLU A 117 14.32 -0.07 -15.64
N ARG A 118 14.86 -0.46 -14.51
CA ARG A 118 16.20 -1.03 -14.34
C ARG A 118 16.06 -2.52 -14.10
N VAL A 119 16.57 -3.31 -15.03
CA VAL A 119 16.51 -4.79 -14.97
C VAL A 119 17.75 -5.29 -14.24
N GLU A 120 17.73 -5.12 -12.92
CA GLU A 120 18.77 -5.58 -11.99
C GLU A 120 18.14 -5.88 -10.63
N GLU A 121 18.66 -6.89 -9.93
CA GLU A 121 18.19 -7.20 -8.59
C GLU A 121 18.39 -6.01 -7.67
N THR A 122 17.29 -5.48 -7.14
CA THR A 122 17.28 -4.25 -6.34
C THR A 122 16.58 -4.48 -5.01
N ASP A 123 17.24 -4.04 -3.94
CA ASP A 123 16.63 -3.88 -2.62
C ASP A 123 16.19 -2.43 -2.46
N TRP A 124 14.92 -2.21 -2.08
CA TRP A 124 14.41 -0.87 -1.80
C TRP A 124 13.44 -0.86 -0.62
N GLU A 125 13.29 0.30 -0.03
CA GLU A 125 12.44 0.51 1.13
C GLU A 125 11.65 1.82 0.99
N VAL A 126 10.40 1.80 1.47
CA VAL A 126 9.59 3.01 1.67
C VAL A 126 8.99 3.00 3.05
N ALA A 127 8.94 4.17 3.67
CA ALA A 127 8.31 4.41 4.96
C ALA A 127 7.28 5.52 4.85
N LEU A 128 6.09 5.30 5.42
CA LEU A 128 4.99 6.25 5.42
C LEU A 128 4.54 6.52 6.86
N ILE A 129 4.30 7.80 7.16
CA ILE A 129 3.50 8.22 8.31
C ILE A 129 2.19 8.72 7.75
N ILE A 130 1.10 8.01 8.07
CA ILE A 130 -0.24 8.23 7.54
C ILE A 130 -1.12 8.77 8.67
N PRO A 131 -1.29 10.11 8.80
CA PRO A 131 -2.20 10.67 9.79
C PRO A 131 -3.64 10.18 9.58
N TYR A 132 -4.42 10.03 10.65
CA TYR A 132 -5.82 9.60 10.52
C TYR A 132 -6.67 10.57 9.71
N ALA A 133 -6.27 11.85 9.61
CA ALA A 133 -6.90 12.84 8.73
C ALA A 133 -6.82 12.48 7.23
N VAL A 134 -5.95 11.54 6.83
CA VAL A 134 -5.90 10.99 5.46
C VAL A 134 -7.17 10.21 5.11
N PHE A 135 -7.88 9.70 6.12
CA PHE A 135 -9.19 9.07 5.95
C PHE A 135 -10.30 10.13 5.81
N PHE A 136 -10.18 11.00 4.81
CA PHE A 136 -10.88 12.27 4.65
C PHE A 136 -12.42 12.18 4.47
N LYS A 137 -12.97 10.98 4.31
CA LYS A 137 -14.43 10.74 4.35
C LYS A 137 -14.94 10.30 5.73
N HIS A 138 -14.03 10.12 6.69
CA HIS A 138 -14.33 9.60 8.02
C HIS A 138 -13.59 10.42 9.07
N GLN A 139 -14.18 10.49 10.27
CA GLN A 139 -13.51 11.04 11.43
C GLN A 139 -12.98 9.89 12.28
N ILE A 140 -11.68 9.60 12.17
CA ILE A 140 -11.01 8.57 12.96
C ILE A 140 -10.28 9.27 14.10
N GLU A 141 -10.78 9.12 15.32
CA GLU A 141 -10.18 9.74 16.52
C GLU A 141 -9.04 8.90 17.10
N SER A 142 -9.21 7.57 17.13
CA SER A 142 -8.22 6.62 17.61
C SER A 142 -8.42 5.26 16.97
N LEU A 143 -7.32 4.54 16.79
CA LEU A 143 -7.32 3.12 16.46
C LEU A 143 -6.92 2.23 17.66
N ASP A 144 -6.60 2.81 18.83
CA ASP A 144 -6.22 2.08 20.03
C ASP A 144 -7.31 1.06 20.38
N GLU A 145 -6.92 -0.19 20.66
CA GLU A 145 -7.78 -1.32 20.98
C GLU A 145 -8.86 -1.62 19.91
N LYS A 146 -8.61 -1.23 18.65
CA LYS A 146 -9.55 -1.48 17.55
C LYS A 146 -9.05 -2.53 16.59
N GLU A 147 -10.01 -3.24 16.01
CA GLU A 147 -9.82 -4.09 14.85
C GLU A 147 -10.32 -3.38 13.59
N ILE A 148 -9.52 -3.41 12.51
CA ILE A 148 -9.96 -2.99 11.19
C ILE A 148 -9.73 -4.08 10.15
N LYS A 149 -10.49 -4.06 9.07
CA LYS A 149 -10.23 -4.91 7.91
C LYS A 149 -9.22 -4.22 7.00
N ALA A 150 -8.20 -4.97 6.59
CA ALA A 150 -7.14 -4.45 5.73
C ALA A 150 -6.45 -5.55 4.92
N ASN A 151 -5.75 -5.14 3.89
CA ASN A 151 -4.80 -5.99 3.18
C ASN A 151 -3.58 -5.16 2.73
N PHE A 152 -2.49 -5.86 2.44
CA PHE A 152 -1.26 -5.28 1.92
C PHE A 152 -0.93 -5.97 0.61
N TYR A 153 -0.40 -5.19 -0.34
CA TYR A 153 -0.12 -5.69 -1.67
C TYR A 153 1.25 -5.23 -2.17
N LYS A 154 1.76 -5.96 -3.14
CA LYS A 154 2.88 -5.59 -3.97
C LYS A 154 2.51 -5.89 -5.41
N CYS A 155 2.69 -4.92 -6.26
CA CYS A 155 2.49 -5.07 -7.70
C CYS A 155 3.58 -4.38 -8.51
N GLY A 156 3.48 -4.57 -9.81
CA GLY A 156 4.30 -3.98 -10.84
C GLY A 156 3.70 -4.36 -12.19
N ASP A 157 2.53 -3.75 -12.50
CA ASP A 157 1.70 -4.19 -13.62
C ASP A 157 2.39 -4.05 -14.97
N GLU A 158 3.24 -3.03 -15.13
CA GLU A 158 3.95 -2.76 -16.38
C GLU A 158 5.46 -2.96 -16.28
N LEU A 159 5.95 -3.69 -15.27
CA LEU A 159 7.33 -4.14 -15.25
C LEU A 159 7.54 -5.25 -16.29
N GLN A 160 8.79 -5.49 -16.70
CA GLN A 160 9.16 -6.58 -17.59
C GLN A 160 8.60 -7.93 -17.13
N THR A 161 8.53 -8.13 -15.81
CA THR A 161 7.90 -9.32 -15.20
C THR A 161 6.77 -8.86 -14.27
N PRO A 162 5.55 -8.70 -14.78
CA PRO A 162 4.40 -8.32 -13.97
C PRO A 162 4.16 -9.30 -12.84
N HIS A 163 3.79 -8.79 -11.66
CA HIS A 163 3.55 -9.61 -10.49
C HIS A 163 2.54 -8.97 -9.54
N PHE A 164 1.84 -9.83 -8.78
CA PHE A 164 0.76 -9.43 -7.85
C PHE A 164 0.85 -10.27 -6.59
N LEU A 165 1.12 -9.64 -5.44
CA LEU A 165 1.24 -10.28 -4.15
C LEU A 165 0.25 -9.69 -3.17
N SER A 166 -0.30 -10.52 -2.29
CA SER A 166 -1.14 -10.08 -1.18
C SER A 166 -0.70 -10.70 0.15
N TRP A 167 -0.89 -9.97 1.23
CA TRP A 167 -0.69 -10.49 2.58
C TRP A 167 -1.77 -11.50 2.95
N ASN A 168 -3.05 -11.11 2.87
CA ASN A 168 -4.16 -12.05 3.02
C ASN A 168 -4.56 -12.55 1.63
N PRO A 169 -4.61 -13.88 1.40
CA PRO A 169 -4.82 -14.45 0.07
C PRO A 169 -6.17 -14.08 -0.53
N ILE A 170 -6.17 -13.67 -1.78
CA ILE A 170 -7.37 -13.45 -2.59
C ILE A 170 -7.63 -14.71 -3.41
N LYS A 171 -8.78 -15.37 -3.19
CA LYS A 171 -9.13 -16.66 -3.81
C LYS A 171 -10.08 -16.47 -5.01
N ILE A 172 -9.59 -15.79 -6.04
CA ILE A 172 -10.32 -15.55 -7.31
C ILE A 172 -9.44 -15.90 -8.50
N GLU A 173 -10.03 -16.05 -9.67
CA GLU A 173 -9.35 -16.51 -10.89
C GLU A 173 -8.37 -15.48 -11.43
N ASN A 174 -8.78 -14.21 -11.52
CA ASN A 174 -7.95 -13.12 -12.02
C ASN A 174 -7.47 -12.21 -10.89
N PRO A 175 -6.25 -11.68 -10.95
CA PRO A 175 -5.75 -10.72 -9.95
C PRO A 175 -6.67 -9.50 -9.84
N ASP A 176 -7.16 -9.24 -8.63
CA ASP A 176 -7.92 -8.04 -8.29
C ASP A 176 -7.73 -7.71 -6.82
N PHE A 177 -7.10 -6.60 -6.51
CA PHE A 177 -6.85 -6.14 -5.14
C PHE A 177 -8.07 -5.46 -4.51
N HIS A 178 -8.99 -4.97 -5.34
CA HIS A 178 -10.20 -4.29 -4.90
C HIS A 178 -11.29 -5.28 -4.43
N ARG A 179 -10.89 -6.19 -3.55
CA ARG A 179 -11.73 -7.25 -3.00
C ARG A 179 -11.76 -7.20 -1.46
N PRO A 180 -12.54 -6.27 -0.89
CA PRO A 180 -12.61 -6.08 0.56
C PRO A 180 -13.14 -7.32 1.31
N ASP A 181 -13.84 -8.23 0.63
CA ASP A 181 -14.26 -9.53 1.16
C ASP A 181 -13.08 -10.47 1.52
N PHE A 182 -11.88 -10.21 0.98
CA PHE A 182 -10.66 -10.93 1.32
C PHE A 182 -9.70 -10.12 2.21
N PHE A 183 -10.13 -9.02 2.79
CA PHE A 183 -9.28 -8.31 3.76
C PHE A 183 -9.11 -9.14 5.04
N GLY A 184 -7.88 -9.18 5.53
CA GLY A 184 -7.56 -9.73 6.85
C GLY A 184 -7.94 -8.77 7.97
N THR A 185 -7.68 -9.16 9.20
CA THR A 185 -7.90 -8.33 10.39
C THR A 185 -6.57 -7.78 10.88
N LEU A 186 -6.52 -6.48 11.14
CA LEU A 186 -5.47 -5.81 11.90
C LEU A 186 -6.02 -5.43 13.26
N GLU A 187 -5.30 -5.82 14.30
CA GLU A 187 -5.56 -5.43 15.69
C GLU A 187 -4.54 -4.37 16.08
N PHE A 188 -5.01 -3.29 16.66
CA PHE A 188 -4.20 -2.21 17.19
C PHE A 188 -4.25 -2.27 18.72
N GLU A 189 -3.10 -2.52 19.36
CA GLU A 189 -2.92 -2.66 20.81
C GLU A 189 -2.34 -1.37 21.41
#